data_74791633290f499d229be1892df549dd
#
_entry.id   74791633290f499d229be1892df549dd
#
_cell.length_a   1.000
_cell.length_b   1.000
_cell.length_c   1.000
_cell.angle_alpha   90.00
_cell.angle_beta   90.00
_cell.angle_gamma   90.00
#
_symmetry.space_group_name_H-M   'P 1'
#
loop_
_entity.id
_entity.type
_entity.pdbx_description
1 polymer ?
#
loop_
_entity_poly.entity_id
_entity_poly.type
_entity_poly.pdbx_seq_one_letter_code
_entity_poly.pdbx_strand_id
1 'polypeptide(L)'
;MDDAGFADTSDQDLLAQHVAGDPDAFGELVRRHRDRLWAVALRTLGDREEAADAVQDALVSAFRAAHTFRGQSAVTTWLHRITVNACLDRARKAASRKTAPVDDAERLDQLMEPHESAEAPAERQDLHRELVAALATLPAEQRSALILVDMQAYPVAEAARILDVPTGTVKSRCARGRARLLPLLTHLRGGRADSEGSVLARNRTPGTSVPSPSGPKDTGDSSAAAVKGGGLA
;
A
#
# COMPACT_ATOMS: atom_id res chain seq x y z
N MET A 1 30.44 -2.33 19.26
CA MET A 1 29.96 -1.29 18.36
C MET A 1 28.58 -0.91 18.87
N ASP A 2 28.49 0.29 19.46
CA ASP A 2 27.36 0.65 20.33
C ASP A 2 26.07 0.83 19.52
N ASP A 3 25.17 -0.12 19.64
CA ASP A 3 23.79 -0.10 19.07
C ASP A 3 22.87 0.92 19.80
N ALA A 4 23.39 1.60 20.81
CA ALA A 4 22.63 2.53 21.67
C ALA A 4 22.57 3.98 21.14
N GLY A 5 23.36 4.33 20.12
CA GLY A 5 23.54 5.73 19.71
C GLY A 5 22.35 6.35 18.96
N PHE A 6 21.50 5.55 18.30
CA PHE A 6 20.44 6.06 17.42
C PHE A 6 19.02 5.66 17.83
N ALA A 7 18.83 4.98 18.99
CA ALA A 7 17.54 4.41 19.38
C ALA A 7 16.39 5.43 19.35
N ASP A 8 16.61 6.64 19.82
CA ASP A 8 15.63 7.74 19.90
C ASP A 8 15.73 8.75 18.75
N THR A 9 16.65 8.53 17.79
CA THR A 9 16.88 9.47 16.69
C THR A 9 15.83 9.24 15.60
N SER A 10 15.17 10.32 15.15
CA SER A 10 14.20 10.21 14.07
C SER A 10 14.88 9.91 12.73
N ASP A 11 14.13 9.31 11.79
CA ASP A 11 14.64 9.04 10.43
C ASP A 11 15.06 10.31 9.70
N GLN A 12 14.40 11.45 9.98
CA GLN A 12 14.77 12.74 9.41
C GLN A 12 16.10 13.23 9.97
N ASP A 13 16.32 13.06 11.28
CA ASP A 13 17.58 13.45 11.93
C ASP A 13 18.73 12.54 11.46
N LEU A 14 18.49 11.24 11.31
CA LEU A 14 19.46 10.31 10.73
C LEU A 14 19.87 10.73 9.32
N LEU A 15 18.91 11.11 8.49
CA LEU A 15 19.19 11.56 7.13
C LEU A 15 19.96 12.88 7.13
N ALA A 16 19.63 13.80 8.04
CA ALA A 16 20.36 15.06 8.22
C ALA A 16 21.80 14.84 8.73
N GLN A 17 22.00 13.93 9.68
CA GLN A 17 23.32 13.54 10.19
C GLN A 17 24.19 12.91 9.08
N HIS A 18 23.60 12.04 8.25
CA HIS A 18 24.27 11.49 7.08
C HIS A 18 24.74 12.60 6.11
N VAL A 19 23.85 13.56 5.80
CA VAL A 19 24.21 14.70 4.94
C VAL A 19 25.29 15.59 5.58
N ALA A 20 25.33 15.68 6.91
CA ALA A 20 26.38 16.37 7.66
C ALA A 20 27.71 15.60 7.74
N GLY A 21 27.75 14.35 7.24
CA GLY A 21 28.97 13.55 7.14
C GLY A 21 29.11 12.44 8.19
N ASP A 22 28.08 12.15 8.97
CA ASP A 22 28.07 11.01 9.88
C ASP A 22 28.05 9.70 9.06
N PRO A 23 29.08 8.84 9.18
CA PRO A 23 29.19 7.61 8.37
C PRO A 23 28.20 6.53 8.78
N ASP A 24 27.70 6.52 10.02
CA ASP A 24 26.90 5.45 10.59
C ASP A 24 25.39 5.75 10.48
N ALA A 25 24.99 7.00 10.38
CA ALA A 25 23.60 7.44 10.36
C ALA A 25 22.80 6.82 9.20
N PHE A 26 23.37 6.69 8.00
CA PHE A 26 22.67 6.05 6.89
C PHE A 26 22.58 4.52 7.06
N GLY A 27 23.58 3.91 7.70
CA GLY A 27 23.56 2.50 8.05
C GLY A 27 22.37 2.15 8.94
N GLU A 28 22.07 3.02 9.91
CA GLU A 28 20.91 2.88 10.79
C GLU A 28 19.58 3.00 10.02
N LEU A 29 19.47 3.97 9.09
CA LEU A 29 18.30 4.04 8.20
C LEU A 29 18.10 2.76 7.40
N VAL A 30 19.18 2.19 6.85
CA VAL A 30 19.12 0.91 6.14
C VAL A 30 18.63 -0.18 7.07
N ARG A 31 19.19 -0.30 8.28
CA ARG A 31 18.78 -1.31 9.27
C ARG A 31 17.28 -1.25 9.60
N ARG A 32 16.73 -0.04 9.75
CA ARG A 32 15.30 0.16 10.06
C ARG A 32 14.35 -0.16 8.92
N HIS A 33 14.78 0.08 7.69
CA HIS A 33 13.87 0.08 6.54
C HIS A 33 14.08 -1.07 5.55
N ARG A 34 15.26 -1.73 5.54
CA ARG A 34 15.62 -2.72 4.52
C ARG A 34 14.57 -3.82 4.34
N ASP A 35 14.05 -4.37 5.44
CA ASP A 35 13.12 -5.51 5.38
C ASP A 35 11.77 -5.08 4.77
N ARG A 36 11.34 -3.85 5.06
CA ARG A 36 10.15 -3.26 4.47
C ARG A 36 10.33 -2.95 2.97
N LEU A 37 11.48 -2.39 2.61
CA LEU A 37 11.83 -2.13 1.21
C LEU A 37 11.96 -3.44 0.43
N TRP A 38 12.59 -4.45 1.03
CA TRP A 38 12.66 -5.79 0.49
C TRP A 38 11.28 -6.39 0.21
N ALA A 39 10.37 -6.35 1.18
CA ALA A 39 9.02 -6.86 1.03
C ALA A 39 8.26 -6.16 -0.11
N VAL A 40 8.43 -4.84 -0.28
CA VAL A 40 7.86 -4.08 -1.39
C VAL A 40 8.46 -4.50 -2.72
N ALA A 41 9.78 -4.62 -2.80
CA ALA A 41 10.49 -5.01 -4.02
C ALA A 41 10.13 -6.43 -4.45
N LEU A 42 10.15 -7.39 -3.54
CA LEU A 42 9.82 -8.79 -3.81
C LEU A 42 8.38 -8.93 -4.32
N ARG A 43 7.40 -8.26 -3.68
CA ARG A 43 6.01 -8.27 -4.14
C ARG A 43 5.84 -7.57 -5.49
N THR A 44 6.67 -6.57 -5.79
CA THR A 44 6.62 -5.83 -7.06
C THR A 44 7.24 -6.59 -8.22
N LEU A 45 8.37 -7.26 -8.02
CA LEU A 45 9.11 -7.95 -9.07
C LEU A 45 8.74 -9.43 -9.17
N GLY A 46 8.45 -10.06 -8.05
CA GLY A 46 8.13 -11.47 -7.99
C GLY A 46 9.35 -12.39 -8.12
N ASP A 47 10.56 -11.85 -8.09
CA ASP A 47 11.83 -12.57 -8.23
C ASP A 47 12.79 -12.06 -7.15
N ARG A 48 13.46 -12.96 -6.44
CA ARG A 48 14.32 -12.61 -5.29
C ARG A 48 15.60 -11.90 -5.71
N GLU A 49 16.23 -12.35 -6.78
CA GLU A 49 17.49 -11.76 -7.27
C GLU A 49 17.21 -10.34 -7.79
N GLU A 50 16.18 -10.20 -8.63
CA GLU A 50 15.77 -8.89 -9.12
C GLU A 50 15.33 -7.95 -7.99
N ALA A 51 14.68 -8.48 -6.94
CA ALA A 51 14.29 -7.70 -5.76
C ALA A 51 15.52 -7.27 -4.94
N ALA A 52 16.50 -8.17 -4.74
CA ALA A 52 17.74 -7.84 -4.03
C ALA A 52 18.49 -6.71 -4.73
N ASP A 53 18.67 -6.86 -6.03
CA ASP A 53 19.32 -5.87 -6.86
C ASP A 53 18.56 -4.54 -6.86
N ALA A 54 17.22 -4.57 -6.97
CA ALA A 54 16.41 -3.35 -6.93
C ALA A 54 16.53 -2.61 -5.59
N VAL A 55 16.55 -3.33 -4.47
CA VAL A 55 16.75 -2.73 -3.15
C VAL A 55 18.16 -2.16 -3.02
N GLN A 56 19.17 -2.88 -3.49
CA GLN A 56 20.54 -2.37 -3.49
C GLN A 56 20.68 -1.09 -4.32
N ASP A 57 20.18 -1.10 -5.56
CA ASP A 57 20.15 0.07 -6.44
C ASP A 57 19.41 1.26 -5.80
N ALA A 58 18.28 0.98 -5.13
CA ALA A 58 17.49 1.97 -4.43
C ALA A 58 18.24 2.57 -3.25
N LEU A 59 18.91 1.75 -2.42
CA LEU A 59 19.68 2.22 -1.27
C LEU A 59 20.89 3.05 -1.69
N VAL A 60 21.60 2.63 -2.75
CA VAL A 60 22.70 3.42 -3.34
C VAL A 60 22.18 4.76 -3.87
N SER A 61 21.03 4.75 -4.54
CA SER A 61 20.41 5.97 -5.05
C SER A 61 19.97 6.88 -3.91
N ALA A 62 19.37 6.33 -2.84
CA ALA A 62 18.97 7.06 -1.65
C ALA A 62 20.18 7.69 -0.94
N PHE A 63 21.26 6.93 -0.75
CA PHE A 63 22.51 7.42 -0.17
C PHE A 63 23.04 8.66 -0.89
N ARG A 64 23.11 8.57 -2.24
CA ARG A 64 23.60 9.68 -3.08
C ARG A 64 22.64 10.88 -3.10
N ALA A 65 21.33 10.62 -3.06
CA ALA A 65 20.30 11.64 -3.17
C ALA A 65 19.85 12.22 -1.82
N ALA A 66 20.41 11.78 -0.69
CA ALA A 66 20.03 12.20 0.67
C ALA A 66 19.97 13.74 0.82
N HIS A 67 20.95 14.45 0.24
CA HIS A 67 21.02 15.91 0.25
C HIS A 67 19.85 16.59 -0.50
N THR A 68 19.11 15.88 -1.32
CA THR A 68 17.94 16.41 -2.04
C THR A 68 16.63 16.27 -1.28
N PHE A 69 16.64 15.56 -0.15
CA PHE A 69 15.45 15.37 0.66
C PHE A 69 15.06 16.68 1.35
N ARG A 70 13.84 17.16 1.13
CA ARG A 70 13.35 18.48 1.60
C ARG A 70 12.34 18.37 2.75
N GLY A 71 12.16 17.18 3.34
CA GLY A 71 11.20 17.00 4.43
C GLY A 71 9.72 17.12 4.04
N GLN A 72 9.38 17.15 2.75
CA GLN A 72 7.99 17.29 2.27
C GLN A 72 7.15 16.01 2.41
N SER A 73 7.77 14.92 2.83
CA SER A 73 7.14 13.63 3.13
C SER A 73 7.93 12.93 4.22
N ALA A 74 7.38 11.84 4.77
CA ALA A 74 8.16 10.95 5.64
C ALA A 74 9.34 10.35 4.86
N VAL A 75 10.46 10.08 5.54
CA VAL A 75 11.64 9.43 4.95
C VAL A 75 11.26 8.06 4.38
N THR A 76 10.39 7.32 5.07
CA THR A 76 9.84 6.05 4.58
C THR A 76 9.16 6.18 3.21
N THR A 77 8.33 7.22 3.02
CA THR A 77 7.66 7.50 1.73
C THR A 77 8.67 7.79 0.63
N TRP A 78 9.71 8.56 0.96
CA TRP A 78 10.79 8.87 0.03
C TRP A 78 11.60 7.63 -0.36
N LEU A 79 11.95 6.77 0.60
CA LEU A 79 12.61 5.48 0.35
C LEU A 79 11.74 4.55 -0.50
N HIS A 80 10.43 4.45 -0.21
CA HIS A 80 9.51 3.67 -1.02
C HIS A 80 9.43 4.17 -2.47
N ARG A 81 9.42 5.49 -2.68
CA ARG A 81 9.46 6.08 -4.02
C ARG A 81 10.68 5.63 -4.80
N ILE A 82 11.86 5.70 -4.20
CA ILE A 82 13.11 5.29 -4.85
C ILE A 82 13.07 3.78 -5.15
N THR A 83 12.64 2.96 -4.19
CA THR A 83 12.59 1.50 -4.35
C THR A 83 11.60 1.07 -5.43
N VAL A 84 10.37 1.62 -5.41
CA VAL A 84 9.35 1.26 -6.42
C VAL A 84 9.79 1.70 -7.82
N ASN A 85 10.43 2.86 -7.95
CA ASN A 85 10.96 3.31 -9.24
C ASN A 85 12.08 2.37 -9.74
N ALA A 86 13.00 1.95 -8.88
CA ALA A 86 14.01 0.95 -9.22
C ALA A 86 13.37 -0.37 -9.69
N CYS A 87 12.34 -0.85 -8.99
CA CYS A 87 11.60 -2.04 -9.40
C CYS A 87 10.90 -1.89 -10.75
N LEU A 88 10.23 -0.77 -10.99
CA LEU A 88 9.55 -0.51 -12.26
C LEU A 88 10.53 -0.41 -13.42
N ASP A 89 11.69 0.21 -13.23
CA ASP A 89 12.72 0.31 -14.25
C ASP A 89 13.31 -1.07 -14.59
N ARG A 90 13.53 -1.94 -13.59
CA ARG A 90 13.95 -3.32 -13.81
C ARG A 90 12.88 -4.12 -14.55
N ALA A 91 11.61 -4.01 -14.13
CA ALA A 91 10.50 -4.68 -14.82
C ALA A 91 10.39 -4.26 -16.29
N ARG A 92 10.56 -2.97 -16.60
CA ARG A 92 10.57 -2.47 -17.99
C ARG A 92 11.73 -3.01 -18.78
N LYS A 93 12.94 -3.05 -18.20
CA LYS A 93 14.14 -3.64 -18.83
C LYS A 93 13.94 -5.12 -19.09
N ALA A 94 13.36 -5.88 -18.14
CA ALA A 94 13.06 -7.30 -18.30
C ALA A 94 12.01 -7.53 -19.41
N ALA A 95 10.94 -6.73 -19.45
CA ALA A 95 9.94 -6.81 -20.51
C ALA A 95 10.53 -6.52 -21.90
N SER A 96 11.45 -5.56 -22.00
CA SER A 96 12.15 -5.23 -23.23
C SER A 96 13.10 -6.35 -23.72
N ARG A 97 13.65 -7.15 -22.80
CA ARG A 97 14.50 -8.31 -23.13
C ARG A 97 13.67 -9.54 -23.52
N LYS A 98 12.43 -9.66 -23.02
CA LYS A 98 11.53 -10.80 -23.21
C LYS A 98 10.85 -10.83 -24.60
N THR A 99 11.43 -10.27 -25.63
CA THR A 99 11.01 -10.54 -27.02
C THR A 99 11.41 -11.96 -27.49
N ALA A 100 12.02 -12.78 -26.62
CA ALA A 100 12.27 -14.20 -26.81
C ALA A 100 11.47 -15.02 -25.78
N PRO A 101 10.78 -16.11 -26.16
CA PRO A 101 10.02 -16.93 -25.22
C PRO A 101 11.00 -17.70 -24.30
N VAL A 102 10.95 -17.43 -23.02
CA VAL A 102 11.59 -18.23 -21.97
C VAL A 102 10.50 -18.72 -21.02
N ASP A 103 10.53 -20.00 -20.76
CA ASP A 103 9.58 -20.76 -19.93
C ASP A 103 9.55 -20.21 -18.49
N ASP A 104 8.42 -19.66 -18.07
CA ASP A 104 8.27 -18.96 -16.77
C ASP A 104 7.98 -19.92 -15.59
N ALA A 105 7.98 -21.25 -15.81
CA ALA A 105 7.59 -22.23 -14.80
C ALA A 105 8.63 -22.40 -13.67
N GLU A 106 9.93 -22.29 -13.99
CA GLU A 106 11.01 -22.43 -12.99
C GLU A 106 11.15 -21.22 -12.05
N ARG A 107 10.61 -20.05 -12.43
CA ARG A 107 10.68 -18.83 -11.61
C ARG A 107 9.70 -18.81 -10.44
N LEU A 108 8.66 -19.63 -10.47
CA LEU A 108 7.64 -19.66 -9.42
C LEU A 108 8.18 -20.32 -8.14
N ASP A 109 9.10 -21.28 -8.28
CA ASP A 109 9.65 -22.04 -7.17
C ASP A 109 10.63 -21.22 -6.31
N GLN A 110 11.28 -20.21 -6.89
CA GLN A 110 12.23 -19.32 -6.20
C GLN A 110 11.51 -18.24 -5.32
N LEU A 111 10.21 -18.08 -5.49
CA LEU A 111 9.39 -17.16 -4.66
C LEU A 111 9.09 -17.73 -3.26
N MET A 112 9.50 -18.97 -2.99
CA MET A 112 8.91 -19.80 -1.93
C MET A 112 9.69 -19.86 -0.61
N GLU A 113 10.73 -19.07 -0.41
CA GLU A 113 11.32 -18.98 0.94
C GLU A 113 10.92 -17.66 1.62
N PRO A 114 10.08 -17.71 2.65
CA PRO A 114 9.75 -16.53 3.44
C PRO A 114 10.93 -16.21 4.37
N HIS A 115 11.37 -14.97 4.37
CA HIS A 115 12.10 -14.40 5.51
C HIS A 115 11.09 -13.94 6.58
N GLU A 116 9.96 -14.64 6.70
CA GLU A 116 9.07 -14.53 7.84
C GLU A 116 9.49 -15.60 8.85
N SER A 117 9.56 -15.18 10.11
CA SER A 117 9.84 -16.01 11.26
C SER A 117 9.33 -17.45 11.09
N ALA A 118 10.17 -18.43 11.34
CA ALA A 118 9.89 -19.88 11.21
C ALA A 118 8.69 -20.38 12.06
N GLU A 119 7.98 -19.48 12.74
CA GLU A 119 6.85 -19.74 13.62
C GLU A 119 5.48 -19.38 13.03
N ALA A 120 5.41 -18.90 11.77
CA ALA A 120 4.11 -18.64 11.13
C ALA A 120 3.39 -19.98 10.85
N PRO A 121 2.10 -20.14 11.21
CA PRO A 121 1.34 -21.34 10.87
C PRO A 121 1.38 -21.60 9.36
N ALA A 122 1.49 -22.89 8.97
CA ALA A 122 1.60 -23.33 7.58
C ALA A 122 0.52 -22.72 6.67
N GLU A 123 -0.72 -22.54 7.19
CA GLU A 123 -1.83 -21.91 6.50
C GLU A 123 -1.55 -20.45 6.08
N ARG A 124 -0.82 -19.70 6.92
CA ARG A 124 -0.44 -18.31 6.58
C ARG A 124 0.62 -18.27 5.48
N GLN A 125 1.51 -19.25 5.49
CA GLN A 125 2.55 -19.36 4.46
C GLN A 125 1.93 -19.73 3.11
N ASP A 126 0.94 -20.64 3.10
CA ASP A 126 0.23 -21.03 1.88
C ASP A 126 -0.56 -19.84 1.30
N LEU A 127 -1.32 -19.13 2.16
CA LEU A 127 -2.04 -17.93 1.76
C LEU A 127 -1.10 -16.84 1.20
N HIS A 128 0.06 -16.66 1.82
CA HIS A 128 1.06 -15.70 1.36
C HIS A 128 1.60 -16.08 -0.03
N ARG A 129 1.92 -17.37 -0.24
CA ARG A 129 2.38 -17.89 -1.54
C ARG A 129 1.35 -17.67 -2.64
N GLU A 130 0.08 -18.01 -2.37
CA GLU A 130 -1.01 -17.79 -3.32
C GLU A 130 -1.20 -16.31 -3.69
N LEU A 131 -1.13 -15.42 -2.70
CA LEU A 131 -1.23 -13.99 -2.93
C LEU A 131 -0.08 -13.46 -3.78
N VAL A 132 1.15 -13.90 -3.49
CA VAL A 132 2.34 -13.51 -4.28
C VAL A 132 2.24 -14.02 -5.71
N ALA A 133 1.83 -15.29 -5.90
CA ALA A 133 1.61 -15.87 -7.21
C ALA A 133 0.52 -15.12 -8.00
N ALA A 134 -0.61 -14.79 -7.36
CA ALA A 134 -1.67 -14.00 -7.98
C ALA A 134 -1.18 -12.59 -8.37
N LEU A 135 -0.44 -11.92 -7.49
CA LEU A 135 0.16 -10.62 -7.78
C LEU A 135 1.14 -10.69 -8.96
N ALA A 136 1.88 -11.79 -9.10
CA ALA A 136 2.85 -11.99 -10.20
C ALA A 136 2.18 -11.99 -11.58
N THR A 137 0.89 -12.32 -11.68
CA THR A 137 0.12 -12.28 -12.95
C THR A 137 -0.20 -10.86 -13.42
N LEU A 138 -0.08 -9.86 -12.55
CA LEU A 138 -0.39 -8.48 -12.87
C LEU A 138 0.78 -7.78 -13.59
N PRO A 139 0.51 -6.84 -14.51
CA PRO A 139 1.52 -5.89 -14.98
C PRO A 139 2.13 -5.13 -13.80
N ALA A 140 3.45 -4.87 -13.85
CA ALA A 140 4.20 -4.28 -12.75
C ALA A 140 3.60 -2.96 -12.23
N GLU A 141 3.06 -2.12 -13.11
CA GLU A 141 2.45 -0.86 -12.74
C GLU A 141 1.11 -1.03 -11.98
N GLN A 142 0.31 -2.07 -12.30
CA GLN A 142 -0.92 -2.38 -11.57
C GLN A 142 -0.58 -3.00 -10.21
N ARG A 143 0.39 -3.87 -10.18
CA ARG A 143 0.92 -4.53 -8.98
C ARG A 143 1.46 -3.50 -7.99
N SER A 144 2.34 -2.58 -8.43
CA SER A 144 2.91 -1.52 -7.59
C SER A 144 1.83 -0.61 -7.00
N ALA A 145 0.81 -0.25 -7.79
CA ALA A 145 -0.30 0.56 -7.29
C ALA A 145 -1.09 -0.14 -6.17
N LEU A 146 -1.38 -1.44 -6.34
CA LEU A 146 -2.06 -2.25 -5.31
C LEU A 146 -1.21 -2.43 -4.06
N ILE A 147 0.08 -2.70 -4.22
CA ILE A 147 1.00 -2.86 -3.07
C ILE A 147 1.00 -1.57 -2.24
N LEU A 148 1.13 -0.41 -2.86
CA LEU A 148 1.15 0.86 -2.13
C LEU A 148 -0.19 1.16 -1.46
N VAL A 149 -1.31 1.03 -2.18
CA VAL A 149 -2.62 1.44 -1.66
C VAL A 149 -3.21 0.39 -0.73
N ASP A 150 -3.22 -0.88 -1.11
CA ASP A 150 -3.94 -1.94 -0.40
C ASP A 150 -3.08 -2.63 0.66
N MET A 151 -1.76 -2.74 0.47
CA MET A 151 -0.88 -3.46 1.39
C MET A 151 -0.07 -2.53 2.30
N GLN A 152 0.37 -1.37 1.79
CA GLN A 152 1.10 -0.38 2.57
C GLN A 152 0.19 0.73 3.11
N ALA A 153 -1.11 0.67 2.80
CA ALA A 153 -2.14 1.62 3.24
C ALA A 153 -1.86 3.10 2.90
N TYR A 154 -1.12 3.36 1.83
CA TYR A 154 -0.91 4.73 1.38
C TYR A 154 -2.22 5.34 0.83
N PRO A 155 -2.56 6.58 1.21
CA PRO A 155 -3.59 7.34 0.54
C PRO A 155 -3.29 7.42 -0.97
N VAL A 156 -4.33 7.35 -1.82
CA VAL A 156 -4.18 7.38 -3.29
C VAL A 156 -3.34 8.57 -3.77
N ALA A 157 -3.49 9.73 -3.12
CA ALA A 157 -2.72 10.93 -3.46
C ALA A 157 -1.23 10.77 -3.17
N GLU A 158 -0.87 10.03 -2.12
CA GLU A 158 0.52 9.75 -1.77
C GLU A 158 1.11 8.66 -2.66
N ALA A 159 0.36 7.59 -2.92
CA ALA A 159 0.74 6.57 -3.89
C ALA A 159 0.97 7.18 -5.30
N ALA A 160 0.18 8.19 -5.69
CA ALA A 160 0.37 8.91 -6.94
C ALA A 160 1.71 9.67 -6.98
N ARG A 161 2.11 10.28 -5.86
CA ARG A 161 3.42 10.93 -5.73
C ARG A 161 4.58 9.93 -5.75
N ILE A 162 4.40 8.78 -5.07
CA ILE A 162 5.41 7.70 -5.08
C ILE A 162 5.63 7.17 -6.50
N LEU A 163 4.55 6.92 -7.24
CA LEU A 163 4.58 6.35 -8.59
C LEU A 163 4.83 7.39 -9.70
N ASP A 164 4.88 8.66 -9.35
CA ASP A 164 5.00 9.80 -10.28
C ASP A 164 3.95 9.77 -11.41
N VAL A 165 2.68 9.57 -11.04
CA VAL A 165 1.54 9.51 -11.96
C VAL A 165 0.32 10.24 -11.39
N PRO A 166 -0.63 10.68 -12.23
CA PRO A 166 -1.87 11.28 -11.75
C PRO A 166 -2.68 10.33 -10.85
N THR A 167 -3.41 10.89 -9.87
CA THR A 167 -4.26 10.11 -8.95
C THR A 167 -5.31 9.25 -9.67
N GLY A 168 -5.84 9.74 -10.80
CA GLY A 168 -6.75 8.98 -11.67
C GLY A 168 -6.09 7.73 -12.24
N THR A 169 -4.79 7.79 -12.56
CA THR A 169 -4.02 6.65 -13.04
C THR A 169 -3.86 5.59 -11.95
N VAL A 170 -3.57 6.00 -10.70
CA VAL A 170 -3.49 5.06 -9.57
C VAL A 170 -4.84 4.38 -9.36
N LYS A 171 -5.95 5.15 -9.30
CA LYS A 171 -7.30 4.59 -9.16
C LYS A 171 -7.62 3.55 -10.24
N SER A 172 -7.32 3.87 -11.51
CA SER A 172 -7.58 2.96 -12.64
C SER A 172 -6.68 1.73 -12.63
N ARG A 173 -5.40 1.86 -12.21
CA ARG A 173 -4.48 0.72 -12.03
C ARG A 173 -4.96 -0.21 -10.91
N CYS A 174 -5.35 0.34 -9.75
CA CYS A 174 -5.92 -0.44 -8.65
C CYS A 174 -7.21 -1.15 -9.05
N ALA A 175 -8.15 -0.45 -9.72
CA ALA A 175 -9.40 -1.05 -10.16
C ALA A 175 -9.17 -2.23 -11.13
N ARG A 176 -8.29 -2.06 -12.12
CA ARG A 176 -7.95 -3.11 -13.08
C ARG A 176 -7.20 -4.28 -12.43
N GLY A 177 -6.28 -3.97 -11.51
CA GLY A 177 -5.55 -5.00 -10.76
C GLY A 177 -6.48 -5.83 -9.88
N ARG A 178 -7.38 -5.19 -9.11
CA ARG A 178 -8.39 -5.91 -8.29
C ARG A 178 -9.32 -6.77 -9.15
N ALA A 179 -9.77 -6.27 -10.29
CA ALA A 179 -10.62 -7.03 -11.20
C ALA A 179 -9.92 -8.29 -11.72
N ARG A 180 -8.62 -8.24 -11.97
CA ARG A 180 -7.83 -9.40 -12.38
C ARG A 180 -7.54 -10.38 -11.23
N LEU A 181 -7.32 -9.87 -10.01
CA LEU A 181 -7.06 -10.71 -8.84
C LEU A 181 -8.32 -11.41 -8.32
N LEU A 182 -9.49 -10.78 -8.46
CA LEU A 182 -10.74 -11.28 -7.91
C LEU A 182 -11.02 -12.76 -8.26
N PRO A 183 -10.96 -13.20 -9.52
CA PRO A 183 -11.20 -14.60 -9.86
C PRO A 183 -10.16 -15.56 -9.29
N LEU A 184 -8.90 -15.10 -9.12
CA LEU A 184 -7.82 -15.92 -8.60
C LEU A 184 -7.91 -16.13 -7.08
N LEU A 185 -8.51 -15.19 -6.35
CA LEU A 185 -8.57 -15.16 -4.89
C LEU A 185 -9.97 -15.41 -4.33
N THR A 186 -10.95 -15.80 -5.18
CA THR A 186 -12.35 -15.96 -4.75
C THR A 186 -12.49 -17.07 -3.69
N HIS A 187 -11.72 -18.15 -3.80
CA HIS A 187 -11.73 -19.27 -2.85
C HIS A 187 -11.28 -18.85 -1.44
N LEU A 188 -10.43 -17.81 -1.31
CA LEU A 188 -9.97 -17.30 -0.02
C LEU A 188 -11.06 -16.51 0.74
N ARG A 189 -12.10 -16.06 0.06
CA ARG A 189 -13.25 -15.35 0.68
C ARG A 189 -14.24 -16.31 1.35
N GLY A 190 -14.37 -17.55 0.86
CA GLY A 190 -15.29 -18.55 1.39
C GLY A 190 -14.94 -19.00 2.80
N GLY A 191 -13.65 -19.19 3.11
CA GLY A 191 -13.19 -19.66 4.42
C GLY A 191 -13.36 -18.63 5.56
N ARG A 192 -13.59 -17.34 5.25
CA ARG A 192 -13.75 -16.27 6.24
C ARG A 192 -15.22 -15.96 6.54
N ALA A 193 -16.12 -16.27 5.63
CA ALA A 193 -17.56 -16.05 5.82
C ALA A 193 -18.16 -16.99 6.85
N ASP A 194 -17.62 -18.22 6.98
CA ASP A 194 -18.11 -19.20 7.93
C ASP A 194 -17.66 -18.93 9.38
N SER A 195 -16.55 -18.21 9.57
CA SER A 195 -16.05 -17.85 10.91
C SER A 195 -16.64 -16.53 11.45
N GLU A 196 -17.01 -15.58 10.61
CA GLU A 196 -17.63 -14.31 11.04
C GLU A 196 -19.16 -14.41 11.20
N GLY A 197 -19.82 -15.31 10.46
CA GLY A 197 -21.26 -15.57 10.60
C GLY A 197 -21.65 -16.12 11.98
N SER A 198 -20.75 -16.82 12.67
CA SER A 198 -21.02 -17.41 13.99
C SER A 198 -20.92 -16.41 15.16
N VAL A 199 -20.26 -15.27 14.99
CA VAL A 199 -20.07 -14.27 16.06
C VAL A 199 -21.17 -13.20 16.03
N LEU A 200 -21.71 -12.86 14.85
CA LEU A 200 -22.77 -11.85 14.71
C LEU A 200 -24.18 -12.38 15.05
N ALA A 201 -24.37 -13.70 15.02
CA ALA A 201 -25.68 -14.31 15.38
C ALA A 201 -25.95 -14.35 16.89
N ARG A 202 -24.97 -14.15 17.75
CA ARG A 202 -25.12 -14.22 19.23
C ARG A 202 -25.53 -12.90 19.90
N ASN A 203 -25.58 -11.79 19.18
CA ASN A 203 -25.83 -10.48 19.78
C ASN A 203 -27.14 -9.81 19.31
N ARG A 204 -28.10 -10.58 18.79
CA ARG A 204 -29.49 -10.12 18.58
C ARG A 204 -30.33 -10.48 19.79
N THR A 205 -30.33 -9.63 20.80
CA THR A 205 -31.42 -9.55 21.78
C THR A 205 -32.63 -8.91 21.09
N PRO A 206 -33.84 -9.47 21.26
CA PRO A 206 -35.05 -8.84 20.73
C PRO A 206 -35.39 -7.60 21.58
N GLY A 207 -35.07 -6.44 21.06
CA GLY A 207 -35.42 -5.14 21.66
C GLY A 207 -36.81 -4.73 21.29
N THR A 208 -37.61 -4.55 22.29
CA THR A 208 -38.93 -4.00 22.54
C THR A 208 -39.35 -2.93 21.53
N SER A 209 -40.51 -3.14 20.91
CA SER A 209 -41.26 -2.17 20.13
C SER A 209 -41.68 -0.97 21.00
N VAL A 210 -41.29 0.22 20.61
CA VAL A 210 -41.83 1.45 21.15
C VAL A 210 -42.87 2.02 20.16
N PRO A 211 -44.13 2.28 20.55
CA PRO A 211 -45.13 2.85 19.64
C PRO A 211 -44.91 4.38 19.46
N SER A 212 -45.08 4.84 18.24
CA SER A 212 -45.05 6.25 17.87
C SER A 212 -46.26 7.00 18.45
N PRO A 213 -46.09 8.22 18.96
CA PRO A 213 -47.24 9.08 19.30
C PRO A 213 -47.75 9.82 18.07
N SER A 214 -49.05 9.70 17.88
CA SER A 214 -49.88 10.48 16.95
C SER A 214 -49.90 11.96 17.35
N GLY A 215 -49.56 12.87 16.45
CA GLY A 215 -49.73 14.31 16.62
C GLY A 215 -51.11 14.78 16.17
N PRO A 216 -51.63 15.88 16.74
CA PRO A 216 -52.94 16.42 16.34
C PRO A 216 -52.81 17.35 15.13
N LYS A 217 -53.85 17.29 14.32
CA LYS A 217 -54.20 18.26 13.28
C LYS A 217 -54.71 19.55 13.97
N ASP A 218 -54.23 20.69 13.52
CA ASP A 218 -55.03 21.91 13.70
C ASP A 218 -55.06 22.75 12.43
N THR A 219 -56.25 23.22 12.19
CA THR A 219 -56.77 23.98 11.08
C THR A 219 -56.76 25.46 11.42
N GLY A 220 -56.68 26.33 10.42
CA GLY A 220 -57.10 27.74 10.52
C GLY A 220 -56.02 28.68 9.97
N ASP A 221 -56.23 29.13 8.88
CA ASP A 221 -57.05 30.27 8.36
C ASP A 221 -56.24 31.57 8.23
N SER A 222 -56.30 32.07 7.02
CA SER A 222 -56.55 33.45 6.59
C SER A 222 -55.49 34.54 6.76
N SER A 223 -55.33 35.19 5.64
CA SER A 223 -55.37 36.66 5.40
C SER A 223 -54.04 37.41 5.23
N ALA A 224 -53.84 37.72 3.97
CA ALA A 224 -53.62 39.06 3.40
C ALA A 224 -52.57 40.00 4.05
N ALA A 225 -51.65 40.43 3.28
CA ALA A 225 -51.58 41.81 2.76
C ALA A 225 -50.20 42.14 2.21
N ALA A 226 -50.22 42.67 1.05
CA ALA A 226 -49.27 43.43 0.32
C ALA A 226 -48.55 44.53 1.13
N VAL A 227 -47.35 44.92 0.65
CA VAL A 227 -46.89 46.29 0.33
C VAL A 227 -45.37 46.20 -0.02
N LYS A 228 -45.02 46.39 -1.29
CA LYS A 228 -44.38 47.54 -1.94
C LYS A 228 -43.15 48.16 -1.26
N GLY A 229 -42.13 48.32 -2.11
CA GLY A 229 -41.17 49.41 -2.06
C GLY A 229 -39.76 48.86 -1.88
N GLY A 230 -38.83 48.97 -2.75
CA GLY A 230 -38.42 50.11 -3.50
C GLY A 230 -36.97 50.41 -3.19
N GLY A 231 -36.11 50.35 -4.15
CA GLY A 231 -35.11 51.35 -4.38
C GLY A 231 -33.70 51.18 -3.85
N LEU A 232 -32.81 50.99 -4.81
CA LEU A 232 -31.57 51.75 -5.02
C LEU A 232 -30.61 51.99 -3.82
N ALA A 233 -29.44 51.45 -3.88
CA ALA A 233 -28.19 52.12 -4.21
C ALA A 233 -27.08 51.07 -4.31
#